data_e7bab04d2e2b4d2b87833c65efa844e7
#
_entry.id   e7bab04d2e2b4d2b87833c65efa844e7
#
_cell.length_a   1.000
_cell.length_b   1.000
_cell.length_c   1.000
_cell.angle_alpha   90.00
_cell.angle_beta   90.00
_cell.angle_gamma   90.00
#
_symmetry.space_group_name_H-M   'P 1'
#
loop_
_entity.id
_entity.type
_entity.pdbx_description
1 polymer ?
#
loop_
_entity_poly.entity_id
_entity_poly.type
_entity_poly.pdbx_seq_one_letter_code
_entity_poly.pdbx_strand_id
1 'polypeptide(L)'
;MEKSGQTSDRPEELPADVAAATLEAIRRRGIDAFELDDVAGLIGRDILSLSELCNGKQELAVRSLTAHYEESIPLPDTGNLRDDMAALAQSVARFLSTSNGRLLMRLLVVDDRDWGAGETRNEFWQVRFERVQVMFDRAEQRGEIRPDVNGHIAMQLMLAPLHAYALYLEDNIIDEDTVELIINMAWQGIAAIADPAKP
;
A
#
# COMPACT_ATOMS: atom_id res chain seq x y z
N MET A 1 -7.56 -33.30 -24.16
CA MET A 1 -7.13 -32.76 -22.85
C MET A 1 -6.97 -31.27 -23.04
N GLU A 2 -8.07 -30.56 -22.79
CA GLU A 2 -8.14 -29.10 -22.90
C GLU A 2 -7.50 -28.47 -21.66
N LYS A 3 -6.51 -27.62 -21.90
CA LYS A 3 -5.97 -26.71 -20.88
C LYS A 3 -6.96 -25.56 -20.72
N SER A 4 -7.77 -25.64 -19.67
CA SER A 4 -8.56 -24.49 -19.19
C SER A 4 -7.61 -23.37 -18.83
N GLY A 5 -7.64 -22.29 -19.63
CA GLY A 5 -6.98 -21.03 -19.30
C GLY A 5 -7.64 -20.44 -18.05
N GLN A 6 -6.92 -20.39 -16.96
CA GLN A 6 -7.25 -19.48 -15.87
C GLN A 6 -7.00 -18.07 -16.36
N THR A 7 -8.04 -17.41 -16.82
CA THR A 7 -8.09 -15.95 -16.89
C THR A 7 -7.90 -15.46 -15.46
N SER A 8 -6.83 -14.76 -15.22
CA SER A 8 -6.61 -13.98 -14.00
C SER A 8 -7.76 -12.98 -13.88
N ASP A 9 -8.71 -13.30 -13.01
CA ASP A 9 -9.85 -12.44 -12.68
C ASP A 9 -9.32 -11.33 -11.76
N ARG A 10 -8.62 -10.35 -12.38
CA ARG A 10 -8.22 -9.14 -11.68
C ARG A 10 -9.50 -8.35 -11.49
N PRO A 11 -9.88 -7.99 -10.25
CA PRO A 11 -11.06 -7.19 -10.02
C PRO A 11 -11.00 -5.96 -10.91
N GLU A 12 -12.10 -5.65 -11.59
CA GLU A 12 -12.22 -4.48 -12.44
C GLU A 12 -11.84 -3.22 -11.64
N GLU A 13 -10.98 -2.39 -12.20
CA GLU A 13 -10.50 -1.18 -11.51
C GLU A 13 -11.68 -0.30 -11.12
N LEU A 14 -11.70 0.16 -9.87
CA LEU A 14 -12.76 1.02 -9.38
C LEU A 14 -12.69 2.38 -10.12
N PRO A 15 -13.79 2.86 -10.70
CA PRO A 15 -13.79 4.17 -11.37
C PRO A 15 -13.31 5.29 -10.43
N ALA A 16 -12.43 6.17 -10.93
CA ALA A 16 -11.80 7.20 -10.12
C ALA A 16 -12.79 8.17 -9.47
N ASP A 17 -13.91 8.48 -10.16
CA ASP A 17 -14.99 9.30 -9.62
C ASP A 17 -15.70 8.61 -8.43
N VAL A 18 -15.88 7.30 -8.50
CA VAL A 18 -16.45 6.49 -7.39
C VAL A 18 -15.50 6.45 -6.21
N ALA A 19 -14.20 6.21 -6.45
CA ALA A 19 -13.20 6.20 -5.42
C ALA A 19 -13.12 7.56 -4.68
N ALA A 20 -13.04 8.66 -5.42
CA ALA A 20 -13.00 10.01 -4.86
C ALA A 20 -14.26 10.34 -4.04
N ALA A 21 -15.44 10.00 -4.56
CA ALA A 21 -16.71 10.23 -3.86
C ALA A 21 -16.82 9.40 -2.59
N THR A 22 -16.32 8.17 -2.60
CA THR A 22 -16.29 7.31 -1.41
C THR A 22 -15.41 7.91 -0.32
N LEU A 23 -14.20 8.38 -0.65
CA LEU A 23 -13.32 9.04 0.31
C LEU A 23 -13.96 10.33 0.87
N GLU A 24 -14.67 11.08 0.04
CA GLU A 24 -15.39 12.28 0.49
C GLU A 24 -16.59 11.92 1.38
N ALA A 25 -17.34 10.87 1.09
CA ALA A 25 -18.42 10.37 1.95
C ALA A 25 -17.89 9.94 3.32
N ILE A 26 -16.78 9.19 3.33
CA ILE A 26 -16.07 8.78 4.56
C ILE A 26 -15.60 10.01 5.35
N ARG A 27 -15.04 11.01 4.68
CA ARG A 27 -14.57 12.25 5.33
C ARG A 27 -15.69 13.01 6.01
N ARG A 28 -16.89 13.02 5.40
CA ARG A 28 -18.06 13.75 5.94
C ARG A 28 -18.76 13.03 7.09
N ARG A 29 -18.89 11.72 6.98
CA ARG A 29 -19.71 10.91 7.88
C ARG A 29 -18.92 10.03 8.83
N GLY A 30 -17.66 9.76 8.54
CA GLY A 30 -16.88 8.71 9.16
C GLY A 30 -17.09 7.34 8.51
N ILE A 31 -16.12 6.45 8.71
CA ILE A 31 -16.09 5.12 8.08
C ILE A 31 -17.27 4.23 8.49
N ASP A 32 -17.76 4.37 9.71
CA ASP A 32 -18.84 3.55 10.23
C ASP A 32 -20.22 4.02 9.75
N ALA A 33 -20.38 5.32 9.52
CA ALA A 33 -21.68 5.97 9.29
C ALA A 33 -21.94 6.35 7.83
N PHE A 34 -20.96 6.27 6.92
CA PHE A 34 -21.23 6.51 5.50
C PHE A 34 -22.03 5.35 4.91
N GLU A 35 -22.81 5.63 3.88
CA GLU A 35 -23.62 4.64 3.17
C GLU A 35 -23.41 4.77 1.66
N LEU A 36 -23.79 3.74 0.88
CA LEU A 36 -23.70 3.78 -0.59
C LEU A 36 -24.51 4.92 -1.20
N ASP A 37 -25.63 5.29 -0.56
CA ASP A 37 -26.46 6.44 -0.96
C ASP A 37 -25.69 7.78 -0.88
N ASP A 38 -24.77 7.94 0.09
CA ASP A 38 -23.96 9.13 0.18
C ASP A 38 -23.01 9.24 -1.01
N VAL A 39 -22.45 8.12 -1.45
CA VAL A 39 -21.56 8.06 -2.63
C VAL A 39 -22.37 8.30 -3.91
N ALA A 40 -23.49 7.60 -4.07
CA ALA A 40 -24.39 7.73 -5.21
C ALA A 40 -24.83 9.19 -5.41
N GLY A 41 -25.22 9.86 -4.32
CA GLY A 41 -25.61 11.26 -4.33
C GLY A 41 -24.49 12.22 -4.75
N LEU A 42 -23.23 11.92 -4.42
CA LEU A 42 -22.09 12.75 -4.80
C LEU A 42 -21.74 12.68 -6.30
N ILE A 43 -21.95 11.52 -6.92
CA ILE A 43 -21.61 11.31 -8.35
C ILE A 43 -22.81 11.34 -9.28
N GLY A 44 -24.03 11.49 -8.73
CA GLY A 44 -25.26 11.52 -9.53
C GLY A 44 -25.59 10.18 -10.21
N ARG A 45 -25.20 9.06 -9.60
CA ARG A 45 -25.54 7.69 -10.05
C ARG A 45 -26.58 7.07 -9.12
N ASP A 46 -27.25 6.03 -9.60
CA ASP A 46 -28.12 5.23 -8.73
C ASP A 46 -27.30 4.23 -7.91
N ILE A 47 -27.87 3.80 -6.78
CA ILE A 47 -27.22 2.88 -5.85
C ILE A 47 -27.01 1.48 -6.45
N LEU A 48 -27.84 1.06 -7.41
CA LEU A 48 -27.72 -0.25 -8.04
C LEU A 48 -26.42 -0.34 -8.84
N SER A 49 -26.07 0.73 -9.56
CA SER A 49 -24.80 0.78 -10.30
C SER A 49 -23.57 0.69 -9.40
N LEU A 50 -23.63 1.17 -8.15
CA LEU A 50 -22.56 1.00 -7.17
C LEU A 50 -22.52 -0.42 -6.61
N SER A 51 -23.69 -1.04 -6.40
CA SER A 51 -23.78 -2.42 -5.91
C SER A 51 -23.28 -3.46 -6.93
N GLU A 52 -23.20 -3.11 -8.20
CA GLU A 52 -22.58 -3.94 -9.25
C GLU A 52 -21.05 -3.88 -9.19
N LEU A 53 -20.47 -2.80 -8.64
CA LEU A 53 -19.02 -2.59 -8.55
C LEU A 53 -18.39 -3.20 -7.29
N CYS A 54 -19.17 -3.43 -6.24
CA CYS A 54 -18.67 -3.89 -4.94
C CYS A 54 -19.74 -4.63 -4.13
N ASN A 55 -19.31 -5.53 -3.23
CA ASN A 55 -20.19 -6.25 -2.32
C ASN A 55 -20.46 -5.44 -1.03
N GLY A 56 -20.86 -4.18 -1.18
CA GLY A 56 -21.21 -3.30 -0.08
C GLY A 56 -20.18 -2.22 0.24
N LYS A 57 -20.52 -1.38 1.21
CA LYS A 57 -19.75 -0.18 1.56
C LYS A 57 -18.34 -0.48 2.08
N GLN A 58 -18.15 -1.61 2.72
CA GLN A 58 -16.87 -2.02 3.29
C GLN A 58 -15.84 -2.29 2.19
N GLU A 59 -16.21 -3.11 1.20
CA GLU A 59 -15.35 -3.38 0.07
C GLU A 59 -15.08 -2.09 -0.73
N LEU A 60 -16.11 -1.27 -0.93
CA LEU A 60 -15.97 0.01 -1.61
C LEU A 60 -14.97 0.93 -0.88
N ALA A 61 -15.05 1.01 0.45
CA ALA A 61 -14.11 1.80 1.27
C ALA A 61 -12.67 1.31 1.12
N VAL A 62 -12.43 0.01 1.26
CA VAL A 62 -11.08 -0.57 1.16
C VAL A 62 -10.52 -0.36 -0.25
N ARG A 63 -11.29 -0.63 -1.31
CA ARG A 63 -10.85 -0.42 -2.70
C ARG A 63 -10.54 1.04 -2.99
N SER A 64 -11.37 1.98 -2.49
CA SER A 64 -11.14 3.42 -2.67
C SER A 64 -9.89 3.92 -1.94
N LEU A 65 -9.65 3.46 -0.71
CA LEU A 65 -8.44 3.78 0.06
C LEU A 65 -7.19 3.15 -0.57
N THR A 66 -7.34 1.95 -1.14
CA THR A 66 -6.28 1.25 -1.88
C THR A 66 -5.89 2.00 -3.14
N ALA A 67 -6.85 2.43 -3.96
CA ALA A 67 -6.60 3.23 -5.14
C ALA A 67 -5.89 4.55 -4.79
N HIS A 68 -6.35 5.22 -3.73
CA HIS A 68 -5.70 6.44 -3.23
C HIS A 68 -4.26 6.20 -2.73
N TYR A 69 -3.99 5.07 -2.08
CA TYR A 69 -2.64 4.67 -1.71
C TYR A 69 -1.75 4.53 -2.94
N GLU A 70 -2.23 3.86 -4.00
CA GLU A 70 -1.44 3.62 -5.22
C GLU A 70 -1.09 4.89 -5.97
N GLU A 71 -2.02 5.83 -6.05
CA GLU A 71 -1.78 7.16 -6.61
C GLU A 71 -0.77 7.98 -5.79
N SER A 72 -0.85 7.86 -4.46
CA SER A 72 -0.02 8.64 -3.53
C SER A 72 1.40 8.11 -3.40
N ILE A 73 1.65 6.84 -3.73
CA ILE A 73 2.93 6.15 -3.51
C ILE A 73 3.40 5.50 -4.81
N PRO A 74 3.97 6.29 -5.74
CA PRO A 74 4.58 5.74 -6.95
C PRO A 74 5.79 4.87 -6.61
N LEU A 75 6.04 3.83 -7.41
CA LEU A 75 7.23 3.01 -7.29
C LEU A 75 8.44 3.80 -7.79
N PRO A 76 9.47 4.03 -6.96
CA PRO A 76 10.66 4.78 -7.36
C PRO A 76 11.53 4.00 -8.37
N ASP A 77 12.28 4.73 -9.18
CA ASP A 77 13.32 4.22 -10.08
C ASP A 77 14.41 5.30 -10.24
N THR A 78 15.18 5.52 -9.17
CA THR A 78 16.23 6.55 -9.11
C THR A 78 17.56 6.10 -9.70
N GLY A 79 17.69 4.81 -9.97
CA GLY A 79 18.91 4.20 -10.47
C GLY A 79 19.74 3.47 -9.41
N ASN A 80 19.40 3.59 -8.13
CA ASN A 80 20.01 2.78 -7.06
C ASN A 80 18.98 2.44 -5.97
N LEU A 81 19.13 1.28 -5.34
CA LEU A 81 18.15 0.77 -4.39
C LEU A 81 18.06 1.62 -3.12
N ARG A 82 19.17 2.18 -2.62
CA ARG A 82 19.14 2.95 -1.39
C ARG A 82 18.26 4.19 -1.52
N ASP A 83 18.38 4.91 -2.65
CA ASP A 83 17.57 6.09 -2.93
C ASP A 83 16.12 5.70 -3.24
N ASP A 84 15.89 4.56 -3.92
CA ASP A 84 14.56 4.00 -4.14
C ASP A 84 13.89 3.66 -2.79
N MET A 85 14.59 3.00 -1.87
CA MET A 85 14.10 2.71 -0.52
C MET A 85 13.75 4.00 0.23
N ALA A 86 14.61 5.02 0.16
CA ALA A 86 14.38 6.30 0.81
C ALA A 86 13.12 7.00 0.26
N ALA A 87 13.00 7.10 -1.06
CA ALA A 87 11.85 7.72 -1.71
C ALA A 87 10.53 6.98 -1.39
N LEU A 88 10.55 5.63 -1.42
CA LEU A 88 9.40 4.82 -1.08
C LEU A 88 9.00 5.01 0.38
N ALA A 89 9.93 4.88 1.32
CA ALA A 89 9.67 5.00 2.75
C ALA A 89 9.15 6.39 3.13
N GLN A 90 9.70 7.47 2.55
CA GLN A 90 9.21 8.82 2.75
C GLN A 90 7.78 9.01 2.20
N SER A 91 7.47 8.42 1.04
CA SER A 91 6.12 8.49 0.47
C SER A 91 5.11 7.72 1.33
N VAL A 92 5.49 6.55 1.82
CA VAL A 92 4.69 5.77 2.78
C VAL A 92 4.49 6.53 4.09
N ALA A 93 5.53 7.10 4.67
CA ALA A 93 5.44 7.87 5.92
C ALA A 93 4.51 9.08 5.77
N ARG A 94 4.63 9.84 4.67
CA ARG A 94 3.72 10.95 4.37
C ARG A 94 2.27 10.49 4.24
N PHE A 95 2.03 9.41 3.50
CA PHE A 95 0.68 8.86 3.35
C PHE A 95 0.09 8.42 4.70
N LEU A 96 0.86 7.67 5.49
CA LEU A 96 0.45 7.19 6.80
C LEU A 96 0.17 8.32 7.81
N SER A 97 0.76 9.49 7.61
CA SER A 97 0.48 10.69 8.41
C SER A 97 -0.86 11.35 8.05
N THR A 98 -1.51 10.94 6.97
CA THR A 98 -2.85 11.42 6.60
C THR A 98 -3.96 10.64 7.31
N SER A 99 -5.17 11.24 7.40
CA SER A 99 -6.35 10.54 7.92
C SER A 99 -6.69 9.28 7.09
N ASN A 100 -6.57 9.35 5.77
CA ASN A 100 -6.83 8.21 4.88
C ASN A 100 -5.82 7.09 5.07
N GLY A 101 -4.53 7.42 5.22
CA GLY A 101 -3.48 6.43 5.46
C GLY A 101 -3.67 5.69 6.77
N ARG A 102 -3.98 6.41 7.85
CA ARG A 102 -4.30 5.79 9.14
C ARG A 102 -5.55 4.92 9.09
N LEU A 103 -6.58 5.40 8.40
CA LEU A 103 -7.81 4.64 8.22
C LEU A 103 -7.54 3.34 7.47
N LEU A 104 -6.80 3.40 6.37
CA LEU A 104 -6.41 2.21 5.61
C LEU A 104 -5.64 1.20 6.49
N MET A 105 -4.65 1.67 7.26
CA MET A 105 -3.90 0.80 8.15
C MET A 105 -4.79 0.12 9.20
N ARG A 106 -5.72 0.85 9.79
CA ARG A 106 -6.68 0.25 10.75
C ARG A 106 -7.52 -0.84 10.10
N LEU A 107 -8.01 -0.62 8.89
CA LEU A 107 -8.81 -1.61 8.16
C LEU A 107 -8.00 -2.84 7.75
N LEU A 108 -6.71 -2.66 7.44
CA LEU A 108 -5.83 -3.75 7.01
C LEU A 108 -5.28 -4.59 8.18
N VAL A 109 -5.21 -4.03 9.38
CA VAL A 109 -4.59 -4.69 10.55
C VAL A 109 -5.64 -5.24 11.51
N VAL A 110 -6.78 -4.56 11.65
CA VAL A 110 -7.86 -5.02 12.53
C VAL A 110 -8.57 -6.19 11.87
N ASP A 111 -8.53 -7.33 12.54
CA ASP A 111 -9.29 -8.52 12.14
C ASP A 111 -10.77 -8.35 12.54
N ASP A 112 -11.46 -7.49 11.81
CA ASP A 112 -12.89 -7.30 12.00
C ASP A 112 -13.63 -8.24 11.03
N ARG A 113 -14.14 -9.33 11.56
CA ARG A 113 -14.91 -10.33 10.80
C ARG A 113 -16.17 -9.74 10.19
N ASP A 114 -16.67 -8.64 10.75
CA ASP A 114 -17.85 -7.94 10.27
C ASP A 114 -17.58 -7.10 9.00
N TRP A 115 -16.29 -6.81 8.71
CA TRP A 115 -15.92 -6.01 7.54
C TRP A 115 -15.70 -6.80 6.25
N GLY A 116 -15.73 -8.15 6.27
CA GLY A 116 -15.67 -9.00 5.07
C GLY A 116 -14.41 -8.82 4.19
N ALA A 117 -13.40 -8.09 4.68
CA ALA A 117 -12.29 -7.59 3.88
C ALA A 117 -11.08 -8.56 3.80
N GLY A 118 -11.22 -9.82 4.23
CA GLY A 118 -10.09 -10.75 4.33
C GLY A 118 -9.39 -11.01 2.99
N GLU A 119 -10.15 -11.24 1.92
CA GLU A 119 -9.60 -11.46 0.57
C GLU A 119 -8.98 -10.17 0.03
N THR A 120 -9.68 -9.05 0.12
CA THR A 120 -9.20 -7.73 -0.31
C THR A 120 -7.93 -7.30 0.44
N ARG A 121 -7.80 -7.67 1.71
CA ARG A 121 -6.61 -7.43 2.52
C ARG A 121 -5.40 -8.21 2.00
N ASN A 122 -5.58 -9.50 1.75
CA ASN A 122 -4.52 -10.35 1.22
C ASN A 122 -4.07 -9.86 -0.16
N GLU A 123 -5.00 -9.54 -1.03
CA GLU A 123 -4.75 -8.98 -2.35
C GLU A 123 -3.99 -7.64 -2.26
N PHE A 124 -4.41 -6.74 -1.35
CA PHE A 124 -3.71 -5.49 -1.10
C PHE A 124 -2.22 -5.71 -0.81
N TRP A 125 -1.88 -6.59 0.11
CA TRP A 125 -0.49 -6.86 0.47
C TRP A 125 0.27 -7.57 -0.65
N GLN A 126 -0.36 -8.54 -1.31
CA GLN A 126 0.28 -9.30 -2.39
C GLN A 126 0.67 -8.40 -3.56
N VAL A 127 -0.23 -7.54 -4.05
CA VAL A 127 0.06 -6.60 -5.13
C VAL A 127 1.23 -5.67 -4.77
N ARG A 128 1.30 -5.22 -3.53
CA ARG A 128 2.41 -4.35 -3.09
C ARG A 128 3.73 -5.08 -3.00
N PHE A 129 3.71 -6.28 -2.51
CA PHE A 129 4.92 -7.10 -2.47
C PHE A 129 5.47 -7.34 -3.87
N GLU A 130 4.62 -7.69 -4.83
CA GLU A 130 5.01 -7.87 -6.23
C GLU A 130 5.58 -6.58 -6.85
N ARG A 131 4.94 -5.44 -6.59
CA ARG A 131 5.43 -4.14 -7.10
C ARG A 131 6.79 -3.76 -6.53
N VAL A 132 6.97 -3.88 -5.22
CA VAL A 132 8.23 -3.51 -4.56
C VAL A 132 9.33 -4.51 -4.89
N GLN A 133 9.02 -5.78 -5.14
CA GLN A 133 10.00 -6.78 -5.56
C GLN A 133 10.78 -6.33 -6.80
N VAL A 134 10.14 -5.59 -7.72
CA VAL A 134 10.81 -5.05 -8.93
C VAL A 134 12.02 -4.17 -8.58
N MET A 135 11.97 -3.41 -7.48
CA MET A 135 13.10 -2.59 -7.02
C MET A 135 14.29 -3.48 -6.61
N PHE A 136 14.02 -4.55 -5.88
CA PHE A 136 15.02 -5.50 -5.43
C PHE A 136 15.61 -6.31 -6.60
N ASP A 137 14.79 -6.73 -7.56
CA ASP A 137 15.26 -7.44 -8.76
C ASP A 137 16.23 -6.57 -9.58
N ARG A 138 15.94 -5.28 -9.72
CA ARG A 138 16.84 -4.32 -10.36
C ARG A 138 18.15 -4.17 -9.59
N ALA A 139 18.07 -4.10 -8.27
CA ALA A 139 19.24 -3.94 -7.40
C ALA A 139 20.13 -5.19 -7.43
N GLU A 140 19.55 -6.38 -7.47
CA GLU A 140 20.29 -7.63 -7.63
C GLU A 140 21.04 -7.66 -8.97
N GLN A 141 20.37 -7.26 -10.06
CA GLN A 141 21.01 -7.16 -11.39
C GLN A 141 22.17 -6.16 -11.41
N ARG A 142 22.12 -5.11 -10.62
CA ARG A 142 23.19 -4.11 -10.48
C ARG A 142 24.27 -4.51 -9.46
N GLY A 143 24.04 -5.60 -8.71
CA GLY A 143 24.98 -6.05 -7.68
C GLY A 143 25.03 -5.16 -6.43
N GLU A 144 23.94 -4.44 -6.13
CA GLU A 144 23.86 -3.52 -4.99
C GLU A 144 23.55 -4.22 -3.67
N ILE A 145 22.95 -5.40 -3.72
CA ILE A 145 22.56 -6.20 -2.55
C ILE A 145 23.30 -7.53 -2.52
N ARG A 146 23.38 -8.11 -1.32
CA ARG A 146 23.97 -9.44 -1.16
C ARG A 146 23.10 -10.51 -1.84
N PRO A 147 23.71 -11.59 -2.39
CA PRO A 147 22.97 -12.63 -3.11
C PRO A 147 21.96 -13.41 -2.26
N ASP A 148 22.12 -13.36 -0.92
CA ASP A 148 21.25 -14.05 0.05
C ASP A 148 20.08 -13.19 0.54
N VAL A 149 19.91 -11.97 0.03
CA VAL A 149 18.84 -11.06 0.42
C VAL A 149 17.51 -11.51 -0.16
N ASN A 150 16.55 -11.72 0.72
CA ASN A 150 15.16 -11.86 0.33
C ASN A 150 14.50 -10.49 0.27
N GLY A 151 14.13 -10.01 -0.93
CA GLY A 151 13.54 -8.68 -1.16
C GLY A 151 12.27 -8.45 -0.37
N HIS A 152 11.42 -9.47 -0.19
CA HIS A 152 10.22 -9.39 0.63
C HIS A 152 10.54 -9.10 2.10
N ILE A 153 11.52 -9.81 2.67
CA ILE A 153 11.95 -9.58 4.06
C ILE A 153 12.61 -8.20 4.20
N ALA A 154 13.45 -7.81 3.23
CA ALA A 154 14.09 -6.50 3.23
C ALA A 154 13.06 -5.35 3.20
N MET A 155 12.03 -5.48 2.37
CA MET A 155 10.90 -4.53 2.36
C MET A 155 10.17 -4.50 3.71
N GLN A 156 9.91 -5.65 4.32
CA GLN A 156 9.27 -5.72 5.64
C GLN A 156 10.09 -5.01 6.71
N LEU A 157 11.42 -5.20 6.72
CA LEU A 157 12.31 -4.51 7.66
C LEU A 157 12.25 -2.98 7.53
N MET A 158 12.04 -2.48 6.32
CA MET A 158 11.92 -1.05 6.04
C MET A 158 10.53 -0.49 6.37
N LEU A 159 9.46 -1.15 5.93
CA LEU A 159 8.11 -0.59 5.99
C LEU A 159 7.36 -0.94 7.28
N ALA A 160 7.63 -2.09 7.91
CA ALA A 160 6.90 -2.50 9.11
C ALA A 160 7.03 -1.51 10.29
N PRO A 161 8.20 -0.90 10.57
CA PRO A 161 8.29 0.15 11.58
C PRO A 161 7.38 1.35 11.28
N LEU A 162 7.30 1.79 10.01
CA LEU A 162 6.44 2.91 9.61
C LEU A 162 4.96 2.60 9.85
N HIS A 163 4.52 1.38 9.52
CA HIS A 163 3.17 0.93 9.80
C HIS A 163 2.89 0.88 11.30
N ALA A 164 3.86 0.41 12.11
CA ALA A 164 3.74 0.38 13.56
C ALA A 164 3.61 1.81 14.14
N TYR A 165 4.43 2.74 13.69
CA TYR A 165 4.31 4.16 14.10
C TYR A 165 2.92 4.72 13.80
N ALA A 166 2.39 4.47 12.60
CA ALA A 166 1.05 4.95 12.21
C ALA A 166 -0.08 4.40 13.10
N LEU A 167 0.12 3.24 13.73
CA LEU A 167 -0.88 2.61 14.60
C LEU A 167 -0.76 3.04 16.07
N TYR A 168 0.46 3.35 16.54
CA TYR A 168 0.73 3.52 17.97
C TYR A 168 1.01 4.95 18.41
N LEU A 169 1.41 5.86 17.51
CA LEU A 169 1.70 7.24 17.86
C LEU A 169 0.44 8.11 17.81
N GLU A 170 0.20 8.86 18.87
CA GLU A 170 -0.94 9.79 18.96
C GLU A 170 -0.80 10.96 17.98
N ASP A 171 0.39 11.53 17.86
CA ASP A 171 0.69 12.68 16.98
C ASP A 171 0.81 12.31 15.51
N ASN A 172 0.89 11.03 15.19
CA ASN A 172 0.83 10.44 13.84
C ASN A 172 1.77 11.06 12.78
N ILE A 173 2.80 11.77 13.20
CA ILE A 173 3.82 12.33 12.31
C ILE A 173 5.08 11.47 12.43
N ILE A 174 5.44 10.82 11.33
CA ILE A 174 6.71 10.11 11.23
C ILE A 174 7.69 11.12 10.63
N ASP A 175 8.60 11.63 11.46
CA ASP A 175 9.58 12.62 11.04
C ASP A 175 10.64 12.05 10.08
N GLU A 176 11.26 12.92 9.31
CA GLU A 176 12.25 12.53 8.29
C GLU A 176 13.48 11.84 8.90
N ASP A 177 13.91 12.25 10.09
CA ASP A 177 15.07 11.66 10.77
C ASP A 177 14.78 10.21 11.17
N THR A 178 13.56 9.93 11.66
CA THR A 178 13.10 8.57 11.97
C THR A 178 13.07 7.71 10.71
N VAL A 179 12.55 8.22 9.59
CA VAL A 179 12.52 7.52 8.31
C VAL A 179 13.94 7.20 7.83
N GLU A 180 14.84 8.19 7.86
CA GLU A 180 16.24 8.02 7.45
C GLU A 180 16.97 6.98 8.32
N LEU A 181 16.73 6.97 9.63
CA LEU A 181 17.30 5.98 10.54
C LEU A 181 16.86 4.56 10.20
N ILE A 182 15.56 4.36 9.96
CA ILE A 182 15.00 3.06 9.57
C ILE A 182 15.64 2.58 8.26
N ILE A 183 15.76 3.46 7.27
CA ILE A 183 16.36 3.13 5.98
C ILE A 183 17.83 2.76 6.15
N ASN A 184 18.59 3.53 6.91
CA ASN A 184 20.00 3.25 7.14
C ASN A 184 20.21 1.89 7.82
N MET A 185 19.40 1.55 8.81
CA MET A 185 19.45 0.24 9.46
C MET A 185 19.10 -0.90 8.51
N ALA A 186 18.04 -0.75 7.71
CA ALA A 186 17.64 -1.74 6.71
C ALA A 186 18.72 -1.90 5.63
N TRP A 187 19.24 -0.78 5.11
CA TRP A 187 20.30 -0.78 4.09
C TRP A 187 21.56 -1.50 4.55
N GLN A 188 22.05 -1.22 5.76
CA GLN A 188 23.22 -1.90 6.33
C GLN A 188 23.03 -3.42 6.42
N GLY A 189 21.78 -3.88 6.59
CA GLY A 189 21.44 -5.29 6.62
C GLY A 189 21.45 -5.99 5.26
N ILE A 190 21.32 -5.27 4.14
CA ILE A 190 21.10 -5.84 2.81
C ILE A 190 22.16 -5.46 1.77
N ALA A 191 22.85 -4.34 1.95
CA ALA A 191 23.83 -3.84 1.00
C ALA A 191 24.93 -4.88 0.70
N ALA A 192 25.37 -4.92 -0.55
CA ALA A 192 26.56 -5.68 -0.91
C ALA A 192 27.75 -5.18 -0.09
N ILE A 193 28.50 -6.13 0.49
CA ILE A 193 29.76 -5.78 1.18
C ILE A 193 30.75 -5.43 0.08
N ALA A 194 31.29 -4.21 0.14
CA ALA A 194 32.34 -3.81 -0.77
C ALA A 194 33.50 -4.82 -0.64
N ASP A 195 33.80 -5.52 -1.71
CA ASP A 195 34.95 -6.41 -1.74
C ASP A 195 36.24 -5.53 -1.72
N PRO A 196 37.02 -5.55 -0.62
CA PRO A 196 38.21 -4.71 -0.52
C PRO A 196 39.30 -5.11 -1.54
N ALA A 197 39.09 -6.20 -2.29
CA ALA A 197 40.03 -6.71 -3.30
C ALA A 197 39.62 -6.37 -4.74
N LYS A 198 38.51 -5.66 -4.96
CA LYS A 198 38.07 -5.22 -6.28
C LYS A 198 38.39 -3.74 -6.47
N PRO A 199 39.29 -3.37 -7.40
CA PRO A 199 39.65 -1.98 -7.70
C PRO A 199 38.48 -1.19 -8.30
#